data_33d9732f254b5ccab0d20e97a0e5eb4b
#
_entry.id   33d9732f254b5ccab0d20e97a0e5eb4b
#
_cell.length_a   1.000
_cell.length_b   1.000
_cell.length_c   1.000
_cell.angle_alpha   90.00
_cell.angle_beta   90.00
_cell.angle_gamma   90.00
#
_symmetry.space_group_name_H-M   'P 1'
#
loop_
_entity.id
_entity.type
_entity.pdbx_description
1 polymer ?
#
loop_
_entity_poly.entity_id
_entity_poly.type
_entity_poly.pdbx_seq_one_letter_code
_entity_poly.pdbx_strand_id
1 'polypeptide(L)'
;MTPSLCLQDLARLLDAPVQRRSSPADPTTLAWVFENISTDSRALQTGDLFIPLRGERFDGHDFLDAAVSVGVAGALIARDWAGYVPEQLATVVVDDTLRAYQQIALAL
;
A
#
# COMPACT_ATOMS: atom_id res chain seq x y z
N MET A 1 8.39 0.74 21.63
CA MET A 1 8.44 -0.34 20.64
C MET A 1 7.33 -0.10 19.60
N THR A 2 7.73 0.09 18.37
CA THR A 2 6.74 0.31 17.30
C THR A 2 6.10 -1.04 16.96
N PRO A 3 4.78 -1.16 17.02
CA PRO A 3 4.15 -2.41 16.60
C PRO A 3 4.38 -2.66 15.12
N SER A 4 4.80 -3.87 14.80
CA SER A 4 4.95 -4.29 13.42
C SER A 4 3.57 -4.66 12.86
N LEU A 5 3.22 -4.06 11.73
CA LEU A 5 1.96 -4.37 11.06
C LEU A 5 2.24 -5.10 9.75
N CYS A 6 1.43 -6.08 9.43
CA CYS A 6 1.38 -6.69 8.12
C CYS A 6 0.18 -6.16 7.35
N LEU A 7 0.11 -6.48 6.05
CA LEU A 7 -1.00 -6.03 5.21
C LEU A 7 -2.36 -6.49 5.73
N GLN A 8 -2.42 -7.68 6.31
CA GLN A 8 -3.67 -8.21 6.85
C GLN A 8 -4.14 -7.41 8.07
N ASP A 9 -3.21 -7.02 8.95
CA ASP A 9 -3.52 -6.17 10.09
C ASP A 9 -4.00 -4.80 9.63
N LEU A 10 -3.36 -4.26 8.60
CA LEU A 10 -3.73 -2.99 8.01
C LEU A 10 -5.14 -3.03 7.42
N ALA A 11 -5.47 -4.10 6.71
CA ALA A 11 -6.79 -4.30 6.14
C ALA A 11 -7.88 -4.33 7.22
N ARG A 12 -7.61 -4.96 8.35
CA ARG A 12 -8.51 -4.96 9.49
C ARG A 12 -8.68 -3.58 10.10
N LEU A 13 -7.58 -2.87 10.28
CA LEU A 13 -7.59 -1.51 10.83
C LEU A 13 -8.43 -0.57 9.98
N LEU A 14 -8.30 -0.68 8.66
CA LEU A 14 -8.97 0.18 7.71
C LEU A 14 -10.34 -0.34 7.27
N ASP A 15 -10.73 -1.53 7.74
CA ASP A 15 -11.94 -2.21 7.29
C ASP A 15 -12.02 -2.29 5.76
N ALA A 16 -10.93 -2.73 5.16
CA ALA A 16 -10.75 -2.74 3.71
C ALA A 16 -10.19 -4.09 3.24
N PRO A 17 -10.55 -4.54 2.03
CA PRO A 17 -10.08 -5.83 1.54
C PRO A 17 -8.61 -5.76 1.07
N VAL A 18 -7.88 -6.84 1.30
CA VAL A 18 -6.59 -7.07 0.66
C VAL A 18 -6.84 -7.71 -0.69
N GLN A 19 -6.25 -7.14 -1.73
CA GLN A 19 -6.33 -7.69 -3.08
C GLN A 19 -4.95 -8.08 -3.59
N ARG A 20 -4.89 -9.25 -4.20
CA ARG A 20 -3.72 -9.70 -4.95
C ARG A 20 -4.19 -10.11 -6.31
N ARG A 21 -3.54 -9.56 -7.33
CA ARG A 21 -3.91 -9.83 -8.70
C ARG A 21 -3.10 -10.93 -9.34
N SER A 22 -1.92 -11.24 -8.81
CA SER A 22 -1.13 -12.36 -9.29
C SER A 22 -1.43 -13.59 -8.47
N SER A 23 -1.48 -14.70 -9.09
CA SER A 23 -1.49 -16.06 -8.55
C SER A 23 -2.15 -16.21 -7.17
N PRO A 24 -2.98 -17.21 -6.98
CA PRO A 24 -3.65 -17.39 -5.71
C PRO A 24 -2.62 -17.59 -4.61
N ALA A 25 -2.32 -16.53 -3.97
CA ALA A 25 -1.87 -16.62 -2.61
C ALA A 25 -0.60 -17.41 -2.38
N ASP A 26 0.47 -16.73 -2.48
CA ASP A 26 1.47 -16.99 -1.49
C ASP A 26 0.95 -16.36 -0.18
N PRO A 27 0.41 -17.13 0.77
CA PRO A 27 -0.12 -16.54 2.02
C PRO A 27 0.96 -15.85 2.82
N THR A 28 2.24 -16.13 2.55
CA THR A 28 3.35 -15.46 3.21
C THR A 28 3.44 -13.98 2.85
N THR A 29 2.97 -13.57 1.66
CA THR A 29 3.01 -12.15 1.27
C THR A 29 2.08 -11.29 2.12
N LEU A 30 0.92 -11.83 2.49
CA LEU A 30 -0.03 -11.11 3.35
C LEU A 30 0.48 -10.96 4.78
N ALA A 31 1.37 -11.84 5.20
CA ALA A 31 2.00 -11.81 6.52
C ALA A 31 3.29 -10.99 6.53
N TRP A 32 3.74 -10.50 5.39
CA TRP A 32 4.94 -9.67 5.35
C TRP A 32 4.71 -8.38 6.12
N VAL A 33 5.58 -8.17 7.08
CA VAL A 33 5.59 -6.95 7.88
C VAL A 33 6.24 -5.86 7.06
N PHE A 34 5.55 -4.73 6.92
CA PHE A 34 6.20 -3.55 6.35
C PHE A 34 6.96 -2.81 7.45
N GLU A 35 8.14 -2.30 7.12
CA GLU A 35 9.04 -1.65 8.07
C GLU A 35 8.78 -0.15 8.16
N ASN A 36 8.47 0.47 7.05
CA ASN A 36 8.23 1.89 6.96
C ASN A 36 7.05 2.18 6.06
N ILE A 37 6.48 3.36 6.22
CA ILE A 37 5.43 3.88 5.36
C ILE A 37 6.02 5.02 4.54
N SER A 38 5.80 4.99 3.23
CA SER A 38 6.24 6.06 2.34
C SER A 38 5.09 6.57 1.49
N THR A 39 4.98 7.86 1.41
CA THR A 39 4.04 8.54 0.51
C THR A 39 4.75 9.15 -0.71
N ASP A 40 6.07 9.07 -0.77
CA ASP A 40 6.89 9.63 -1.84
C ASP A 40 7.52 8.48 -2.64
N SER A 41 7.13 8.36 -3.91
CA SER A 41 7.65 7.33 -4.79
C SER A 41 9.17 7.43 -5.02
N ARG A 42 9.74 8.61 -4.83
CA ARG A 42 11.18 8.81 -5.02
C ARG A 42 12.00 8.33 -3.84
N ALA A 43 11.38 8.13 -2.71
CA ALA A 43 12.04 7.69 -1.47
C ALA A 43 11.70 6.26 -1.09
N LEU A 44 11.04 5.51 -1.96
CA LEU A 44 10.64 4.14 -1.68
C LEU A 44 11.84 3.22 -1.48
N GLN A 45 11.71 2.33 -0.51
CA GLN A 45 12.69 1.29 -0.21
C GLN A 45 12.01 -0.07 -0.17
N THR A 46 12.81 -1.11 -0.34
CA THR A 46 12.34 -2.49 -0.22
C THR A 46 11.67 -2.71 1.14
N GLY A 47 10.51 -3.31 1.13
CA GLY A 47 9.76 -3.61 2.36
C GLY A 47 8.84 -2.48 2.84
N ASP A 48 8.82 -1.34 2.15
CA ASP A 48 7.93 -0.23 2.53
C ASP A 48 6.47 -0.55 2.22
N LEU A 49 5.58 0.10 2.95
CA LEU A 49 4.19 0.27 2.54
C LEU A 49 4.08 1.59 1.76
N PHE A 50 3.68 1.52 0.51
CA PHE A 50 3.49 2.70 -0.32
C PHE A 50 2.06 3.20 -0.23
N ILE A 51 1.89 4.46 0.13
CA ILE A 51 0.59 5.12 0.17
C ILE A 51 0.60 6.25 -0.86
N PRO A 52 0.12 6.00 -2.08
CA PRO A 52 0.07 7.04 -3.11
C PRO A 52 -0.92 8.12 -2.71
N LEU A 53 -0.46 9.37 -2.71
CA LEU A 53 -1.28 10.53 -2.45
C LEU A 53 -1.52 11.30 -3.74
N ARG A 54 -2.66 11.97 -3.81
CA ARG A 54 -3.01 12.81 -4.95
C ARG A 54 -2.67 14.25 -4.64
N GLY A 55 -1.90 14.88 -5.53
CA GLY A 55 -1.63 16.30 -5.51
C GLY A 55 -2.42 17.04 -6.57
N GLU A 56 -2.22 18.35 -6.68
CA GLU A 56 -2.93 19.16 -7.67
C GLU A 56 -2.49 18.86 -9.10
N ARG A 57 -1.25 18.42 -9.29
CA ARG A 57 -0.65 18.24 -10.62
C ARG A 57 -0.19 16.81 -10.89
N PHE A 58 -0.30 15.92 -9.90
CA PHE A 58 0.12 14.54 -10.07
C PHE A 58 -0.71 13.63 -9.17
N ASP A 59 -0.70 12.36 -9.51
CA ASP A 59 -1.32 11.32 -8.69
C ASP A 59 -0.24 10.28 -8.39
N GLY A 60 0.00 10.01 -7.12
CA GLY A 60 0.98 9.02 -6.68
C GLY A 60 0.72 7.62 -7.22
N HIS A 61 -0.52 7.32 -7.58
CA HIS A 61 -0.87 6.03 -8.21
C HIS A 61 -0.15 5.81 -9.56
N ASP A 62 0.31 6.87 -10.22
CA ASP A 62 1.09 6.74 -11.46
C ASP A 62 2.44 6.07 -11.23
N PHE A 63 2.88 5.94 -9.99
CA PHE A 63 4.19 5.39 -9.65
C PHE A 63 4.14 3.97 -9.09
N LEU A 64 3.04 3.24 -9.30
CA LEU A 64 2.89 1.88 -8.80
C LEU A 64 3.91 0.91 -9.41
N ASP A 65 4.29 1.10 -10.68
CA ASP A 65 5.35 0.31 -11.30
C ASP A 65 6.69 0.52 -10.61
N ALA A 66 7.02 1.76 -10.26
CA ALA A 66 8.24 2.06 -9.53
C ALA A 66 8.23 1.38 -8.15
N ALA A 67 7.09 1.34 -7.50
CA ALA A 67 6.93 0.66 -6.21
C ALA A 67 7.24 -0.83 -6.32
N VAL A 68 6.73 -1.50 -7.36
CA VAL A 68 7.03 -2.91 -7.62
C VAL A 68 8.51 -3.11 -7.87
N SER A 69 9.13 -2.25 -8.67
CA SER A 69 10.55 -2.36 -9.01
C SER A 69 11.45 -2.24 -7.79
N VAL A 70 11.07 -1.44 -6.81
CA VAL A 70 11.81 -1.28 -5.55
C VAL A 70 11.58 -2.48 -4.62
N GLY A 71 10.45 -3.15 -4.73
CA GLY A 71 10.12 -4.30 -3.88
C GLY A 71 9.39 -3.90 -2.61
N VAL A 72 8.41 -3.01 -2.71
CA VAL A 72 7.58 -2.64 -1.55
C VAL A 72 6.80 -3.86 -1.05
N ALA A 73 6.46 -3.87 0.23
CA ALA A 73 5.66 -4.93 0.84
C ALA A 73 4.20 -4.88 0.36
N GLY A 74 3.72 -3.71 0.01
CA GLY A 74 2.38 -3.51 -0.51
C GLY A 74 2.07 -2.04 -0.68
N ALA A 75 0.85 -1.76 -1.13
CA ALA A 75 0.40 -0.39 -1.33
C ALA A 75 -1.08 -0.24 -0.99
N LEU A 76 -1.46 0.96 -0.59
CA LEU A 76 -2.88 1.34 -0.57
C LEU A 76 -3.27 1.85 -1.95
N ILE A 77 -4.49 1.56 -2.36
CA ILE A 77 -5.04 2.02 -3.63
C ILE A 77 -6.38 2.68 -3.36
N ALA A 78 -6.59 3.86 -3.89
CA ALA A 78 -7.90 4.50 -3.83
C ALA A 78 -8.89 3.73 -4.72
N ARG A 79 -10.09 3.52 -4.21
CA ARG A 79 -11.10 2.72 -4.89
C ARG A 79 -11.45 3.27 -6.26
N ASP A 80 -11.40 4.56 -6.42
CA ASP A 80 -11.72 5.23 -7.68
C ASP A 80 -10.54 5.32 -8.65
N TRP A 81 -9.38 4.76 -8.30
CA TRP A 81 -8.27 4.67 -9.23
C TRP A 81 -8.62 3.71 -10.37
N ALA A 82 -8.72 4.23 -11.57
CA ALA A 82 -9.10 3.47 -12.76
C ALA A 82 -7.89 3.10 -13.62
N GLY A 83 -6.68 3.50 -13.23
CA GLY A 83 -5.47 3.21 -13.97
C GLY A 83 -4.90 1.83 -13.70
N TYR A 84 -3.73 1.60 -14.23
CA TYR A 84 -3.04 0.33 -14.13
C TYR A 84 -2.57 0.04 -12.69
N VAL A 85 -2.79 -1.18 -12.26
CA VAL A 85 -2.23 -1.71 -11.00
C VAL A 85 -1.43 -2.96 -11.34
N PRO A 86 -0.12 -3.00 -11.03
CA PRO A 86 0.70 -4.17 -11.32
C PRO A 86 0.17 -5.43 -10.65
N GLU A 87 0.16 -6.55 -11.37
CA GLU A 87 -0.37 -7.81 -10.87
C GLU A 87 0.42 -8.36 -9.67
N GLN A 88 1.71 -8.04 -9.61
CA GLN A 88 2.59 -8.51 -8.54
C GLN A 88 2.38 -7.76 -7.23
N LEU A 89 1.67 -6.65 -7.27
CA LEU A 89 1.54 -5.77 -6.12
C LEU A 89 0.37 -6.22 -5.22
N ALA A 90 0.68 -6.49 -3.96
CA ALA A 90 -0.37 -6.69 -2.96
C ALA A 90 -0.94 -5.33 -2.57
N THR A 91 -2.25 -5.19 -2.57
CA THR A 91 -2.91 -3.91 -2.34
C THR A 91 -4.01 -4.01 -1.31
N VAL A 92 -4.24 -2.90 -0.62
CA VAL A 92 -5.43 -2.69 0.20
C VAL A 92 -6.21 -1.55 -0.43
N VAL A 93 -7.45 -1.80 -0.80
CA VAL A 93 -8.30 -0.81 -1.47
C VAL A 93 -9.03 0.01 -0.42
N VAL A 94 -8.87 1.31 -0.48
CA VAL A 94 -9.49 2.26 0.45
C VAL A 94 -10.23 3.35 -0.32
N ASP A 95 -11.13 4.04 0.35
CA ASP A 95 -11.88 5.13 -0.30
C ASP A 95 -10.99 6.34 -0.57
N ASP A 96 -10.11 6.67 0.38
CA ASP A 96 -9.23 7.84 0.30
C ASP A 96 -7.89 7.49 0.95
N THR A 97 -6.81 7.54 0.16
CA THR A 97 -5.48 7.15 0.64
C THR A 97 -4.92 8.11 1.68
N LEU A 98 -5.21 9.41 1.57
CA LEU A 98 -4.78 10.38 2.59
C LEU A 98 -5.47 10.10 3.93
N ARG A 99 -6.75 9.86 3.89
CA ARG A 99 -7.53 9.54 5.09
C ARG A 99 -7.05 8.24 5.74
N ALA A 100 -6.78 7.23 4.92
CA ALA A 100 -6.22 5.98 5.40
C ALA A 100 -4.85 6.18 6.04
N TYR A 101 -4.00 6.98 5.43
CA TYR A 101 -2.70 7.33 5.99
C TYR A 101 -2.84 7.99 7.37
N GLN A 102 -3.77 8.92 7.51
CA GLN A 102 -4.05 9.56 8.79
C GLN A 102 -4.53 8.56 9.85
N GLN A 103 -5.38 7.63 9.49
CA GLN A 103 -5.85 6.58 10.40
C GLN A 103 -4.71 5.69 10.87
N ILE A 104 -3.80 5.31 9.98
CA ILE A 104 -2.63 4.50 10.31
C ILE A 104 -1.72 5.27 11.26
N ALA A 105 -1.47 6.55 10.98
CA ALA A 105 -0.61 7.38 11.82
C ALA A 105 -1.15 7.50 13.24
N LEU A 106 -2.46 7.59 13.39
CA LEU A 106 -3.09 7.65 14.72
C LEU A 106 -3.03 6.31 15.47
N ALA A 107 -2.99 5.19 14.73
CA ALA A 107 -2.95 3.87 15.33
C ALA A 107 -1.53 3.44 15.76
N LEU A 108 -0.53 4.07 15.22
CA LEU A 108 0.87 3.81 15.56
C LEU A 108 1.36 4.78 16.63
#